data_5da1e33c5d93d50ad9e70dd858ba39d7
#
_entry.id   5da1e33c5d93d50ad9e70dd858ba39d7
#
_cell.length_a   1.000
_cell.length_b   1.000
_cell.length_c   1.000
_cell.angle_alpha   90.00
_cell.angle_beta   90.00
_cell.angle_gamma   90.00
#
_symmetry.space_group_name_H-M   'P 1'
#
loop_
_entity.id
_entity.type
_entity.pdbx_description
1 polymer ?
#
loop_
_entity_poly.entity_id
_entity_poly.type
_entity_poly.pdbx_seq_one_letter_code
_entity_poly.pdbx_strand_id
1 'polypeptide(L)'
;MRRAFITLLAANALSVTGTMLCLLAVPWFVLETTGSPVLTGLASFATTLPIVISAAFGSTMVDRLGFRPVSVLSDLVSGLIVLAVPVLFLTTGLSYPLLLALLFLRWLAATPGETARKAMLPDLATAAGVRIERATSAYDGVHRGAAMVGAPLAGVLILWLGPSMLLLVDGVTFLLSAALVAAGVPRVKRGRRDSGGYASKLRAGLAFLWRDRLQLSATAMIVVVNLLDTGVTQVLLALYAREVTGDPRAFGLLTGVLGAGAVAGTIVYGTAGDRLPMRLTYGWCFLLAGVPRVLVLAMGAPFPAALAVTAMSGFAAGAINPILGILQYGRIPVPLRARVIGAMTAAAYAGMPLGGLLAGSLTAVIGLGATLFVFTGVYLLISVPPFVCRAWRELDRPQPADV
;
A
#
# COMPACT_ATOMS: atom_id res chain seq x y z
N MET A 1 -15.11 -27.79 1.96
CA MET A 1 -13.99 -26.95 1.45
C MET A 1 -14.44 -25.61 0.86
N ARG A 2 -15.54 -25.55 0.05
CA ARG A 2 -16.05 -24.27 -0.49
C ARG A 2 -16.37 -23.23 0.60
N ARG A 3 -16.93 -23.67 1.74
CA ARG A 3 -17.16 -22.79 2.91
C ARG A 3 -15.87 -22.22 3.46
N ALA A 4 -14.79 -23.00 3.58
CA ALA A 4 -13.51 -22.53 4.10
C ALA A 4 -12.87 -21.46 3.19
N PHE A 5 -12.98 -21.63 1.87
CA PHE A 5 -12.54 -20.63 0.90
C PHE A 5 -13.30 -19.31 1.03
N ILE A 6 -14.65 -19.38 1.13
CA ILE A 6 -15.49 -18.18 1.33
C ILE A 6 -15.17 -17.51 2.67
N THR A 7 -14.98 -18.30 3.74
CA THR A 7 -14.59 -17.77 5.06
C THR A 7 -13.25 -17.05 5.02
N LEU A 8 -12.25 -17.59 4.29
CA LEU A 8 -10.97 -16.89 4.11
C LEU A 8 -11.14 -15.54 3.41
N LEU A 9 -11.95 -15.48 2.35
CA LEU A 9 -12.23 -14.23 1.63
C LEU A 9 -12.98 -13.23 2.51
N ALA A 10 -13.97 -13.68 3.30
CA ALA A 10 -14.71 -12.84 4.23
C ALA A 10 -13.82 -12.30 5.36
N ALA A 11 -12.97 -13.15 5.94
CA ALA A 11 -11.98 -12.72 6.94
C ALA A 11 -11.00 -11.69 6.36
N ASN A 12 -10.51 -11.93 5.13
CA ASN A 12 -9.66 -10.97 4.46
C ASN A 12 -10.39 -9.65 4.18
N ALA A 13 -11.65 -9.69 3.75
CA ALA A 13 -12.46 -8.50 3.51
C ALA A 13 -12.61 -7.65 4.78
N LEU A 14 -12.93 -8.27 5.91
CA LEU A 14 -13.04 -7.59 7.20
C LEU A 14 -11.72 -6.94 7.61
N SER A 15 -10.63 -7.72 7.61
CA SER A 15 -9.31 -7.24 8.03
C SER A 15 -8.80 -6.10 7.14
N VAL A 16 -8.96 -6.20 5.82
CA VAL A 16 -8.50 -5.16 4.87
C VAL A 16 -9.38 -3.91 4.98
N THR A 17 -10.70 -4.05 5.12
CA THR A 17 -11.59 -2.89 5.29
C THR A 17 -11.24 -2.12 6.56
N GLY A 18 -11.08 -2.80 7.71
CA GLY A 18 -10.63 -2.16 8.94
C GLY A 18 -9.29 -1.42 8.75
N THR A 19 -8.32 -2.09 8.12
CA THR A 19 -7.02 -1.49 7.81
C THR A 19 -7.14 -0.22 6.95
N MET A 20 -8.04 -0.19 5.95
CA MET A 20 -8.27 1.02 5.13
C MET A 20 -8.90 2.16 5.95
N LEU A 21 -9.80 1.84 6.88
CA LEU A 21 -10.34 2.83 7.81
C LEU A 21 -9.23 3.40 8.72
N CYS A 22 -8.38 2.53 9.25
CA CYS A 22 -7.27 2.91 10.12
C CYS A 22 -6.23 3.78 9.42
N LEU A 23 -5.94 3.53 8.12
CA LEU A 23 -5.01 4.33 7.33
C LEU A 23 -5.37 5.81 7.26
N LEU A 24 -6.66 6.15 7.31
CA LEU A 24 -7.13 7.53 7.35
C LEU A 24 -7.32 8.02 8.80
N ALA A 25 -7.79 7.12 9.68
CA ALA A 25 -8.06 7.46 11.08
C ALA A 25 -6.78 7.85 11.83
N VAL A 26 -5.66 7.15 11.63
CA VAL A 26 -4.41 7.42 12.37
C VAL A 26 -3.84 8.81 12.08
N PRO A 27 -3.58 9.22 10.83
CA PRO A 27 -3.10 10.57 10.55
C PRO A 27 -4.06 11.65 11.06
N TRP A 28 -5.36 11.46 10.89
CA TRP A 28 -6.36 12.40 11.37
C TRP A 28 -6.39 12.48 12.89
N PHE A 29 -6.35 11.34 13.59
CA PHE A 29 -6.30 11.27 15.04
C PHE A 29 -5.09 12.02 15.62
N VAL A 30 -3.90 11.77 15.06
CA VAL A 30 -2.68 12.45 15.49
C VAL A 30 -2.78 13.96 15.22
N LEU A 31 -3.26 14.33 14.04
CA LEU A 31 -3.38 15.73 13.67
C LEU A 31 -4.42 16.48 14.52
N GLU A 32 -5.55 15.83 14.85
CA GLU A 32 -6.59 16.40 15.71
C GLU A 32 -6.12 16.56 17.15
N THR A 33 -5.40 15.58 17.68
CA THR A 33 -4.95 15.59 19.08
C THR A 33 -3.70 16.42 19.33
N THR A 34 -2.79 16.52 18.35
CA THR A 34 -1.48 17.19 18.54
C THR A 34 -1.34 18.49 17.75
N GLY A 35 -2.09 18.65 16.65
CA GLY A 35 -1.94 19.78 15.73
C GLY A 35 -0.61 19.79 14.96
N SER A 36 0.26 18.78 15.11
CA SER A 36 1.64 18.79 14.62
C SER A 36 1.83 17.96 13.35
N PRO A 37 2.28 18.58 12.22
CA PRO A 37 2.67 17.85 11.03
C PRO A 37 3.83 16.88 11.28
N VAL A 38 4.80 17.25 12.13
CA VAL A 38 5.96 16.41 12.47
C VAL A 38 5.51 15.13 13.18
N LEU A 39 4.62 15.26 14.16
CA LEU A 39 4.11 14.10 14.88
C LEU A 39 3.27 13.21 13.95
N THR A 40 2.49 13.78 13.02
CA THR A 40 1.78 13.00 12.00
C THR A 40 2.77 12.24 11.11
N GLY A 41 3.88 12.86 10.73
CA GLY A 41 4.96 12.19 9.99
C GLY A 41 5.63 11.05 10.78
N LEU A 42 5.86 11.23 12.10
CA LEU A 42 6.37 10.16 12.97
C LEU A 42 5.38 9.01 13.13
N ALA A 43 4.08 9.28 13.19
CA ALA A 43 3.06 8.24 13.20
C ALA A 43 3.06 7.45 11.88
N SER A 44 3.20 8.14 10.74
CA SER A 44 3.39 7.49 9.42
C SER A 44 4.63 6.61 9.39
N PHE A 45 5.74 7.06 9.96
CA PHE A 45 6.96 6.25 10.09
C PHE A 45 6.71 5.00 10.95
N ALA A 46 6.07 5.15 12.10
CA ALA A 46 5.75 4.06 13.01
C ALA A 46 4.78 3.03 12.40
N THR A 47 3.95 3.41 11.45
CA THR A 47 3.04 2.50 10.75
C THR A 47 3.69 1.81 9.55
N THR A 48 4.63 2.44 8.87
CA THR A 48 5.23 1.93 7.63
C THR A 48 6.54 1.17 7.84
N LEU A 49 7.37 1.56 8.80
CA LEU A 49 8.63 0.86 9.13
C LEU A 49 8.41 -0.62 9.49
N PRO A 50 7.40 -1.00 10.29
CA PRO A 50 7.15 -2.40 10.61
C PRO A 50 6.84 -3.26 9.39
N ILE A 51 6.23 -2.70 8.34
CA ILE A 51 5.95 -3.42 7.08
C ILE A 51 7.27 -3.88 6.45
N VAL A 52 8.26 -2.99 6.39
CA VAL A 52 9.60 -3.29 5.86
C VAL A 52 10.29 -4.37 6.70
N ILE A 53 10.24 -4.24 8.02
CA ILE A 53 10.82 -5.20 8.97
C ILE A 53 10.13 -6.56 8.83
N SER A 54 8.80 -6.59 8.83
CA SER A 54 8.02 -7.82 8.72
C SER A 54 8.22 -8.55 7.40
N ALA A 55 8.47 -7.86 6.30
CA ALA A 55 8.79 -8.49 5.01
C ALA A 55 10.03 -9.39 5.11
N ALA A 56 11.00 -9.05 5.98
CA ALA A 56 12.20 -9.85 6.21
C ALA A 56 11.96 -11.08 7.10
N PHE A 57 11.09 -10.99 8.11
CA PHE A 57 10.92 -12.02 9.14
C PHE A 57 9.60 -12.78 9.06
N GLY A 58 8.57 -12.22 8.39
CA GLY A 58 7.23 -12.80 8.34
C GLY A 58 7.18 -14.20 7.74
N SER A 59 7.96 -14.46 6.71
CA SER A 59 8.06 -15.80 6.09
C SER A 59 8.59 -16.85 7.08
N THR A 60 9.59 -16.50 7.89
CA THR A 60 10.18 -17.40 8.88
C THR A 60 9.17 -17.77 9.98
N MET A 61 8.34 -16.83 10.40
CA MET A 61 7.28 -17.08 11.39
C MET A 61 6.21 -18.03 10.83
N VAL A 62 5.80 -17.81 9.59
CA VAL A 62 4.85 -18.66 8.87
C VAL A 62 5.40 -20.08 8.70
N ASP A 63 6.68 -20.21 8.35
CA ASP A 63 7.34 -21.51 8.18
C ASP A 63 7.41 -22.32 9.49
N ARG A 64 7.51 -21.65 10.64
CA ARG A 64 7.61 -22.32 11.95
C ARG A 64 6.24 -22.72 12.51
N LEU A 65 5.28 -21.81 12.49
CA LEU A 65 3.98 -21.98 13.15
C LEU A 65 2.90 -22.51 12.20
N GLY A 66 3.04 -22.30 10.87
CA GLY A 66 2.06 -22.63 9.85
C GLY A 66 1.10 -21.47 9.56
N PHE A 67 0.45 -21.53 8.39
CA PHE A 67 -0.35 -20.42 7.84
C PHE A 67 -1.53 -20.01 8.74
N ARG A 68 -2.38 -20.96 9.13
CA ARG A 68 -3.59 -20.66 9.91
C ARG A 68 -3.26 -20.10 11.32
N PRO A 69 -2.39 -20.71 12.14
CA PRO A 69 -2.04 -20.14 13.45
C PRO A 69 -1.44 -18.75 13.35
N VAL A 70 -0.59 -18.49 12.35
CA VAL A 70 0.01 -17.17 12.14
C VAL A 70 -1.08 -16.16 11.79
N SER A 71 -2.00 -16.47 10.87
CA SER A 71 -3.10 -15.57 10.52
C SER A 71 -3.96 -15.23 11.74
N VAL A 72 -4.37 -16.24 12.53
CA VAL A 72 -5.20 -16.03 13.71
C VAL A 72 -4.48 -15.22 14.79
N LEU A 73 -3.22 -15.58 15.10
CA LEU A 73 -2.45 -14.89 16.13
C LEU A 73 -2.14 -13.44 15.74
N SER A 74 -1.79 -13.22 14.48
CA SER A 74 -1.54 -11.88 13.93
C SER A 74 -2.77 -10.98 14.05
N ASP A 75 -3.94 -11.47 13.62
CA ASP A 75 -5.19 -10.69 13.70
C ASP A 75 -5.59 -10.46 15.15
N LEU A 76 -5.48 -11.47 16.02
CA LEU A 76 -5.80 -11.33 17.46
C LEU A 76 -4.91 -10.27 18.13
N VAL A 77 -3.60 -10.39 17.95
CA VAL A 77 -2.64 -9.44 18.55
C VAL A 77 -2.83 -8.03 17.97
N SER A 78 -2.98 -7.90 16.66
CA SER A 78 -3.23 -6.59 16.01
C SER A 78 -4.54 -5.96 16.48
N GLY A 79 -5.61 -6.76 16.60
CA GLY A 79 -6.90 -6.30 17.09
C GLY A 79 -6.82 -5.80 18.53
N LEU A 80 -6.18 -6.56 19.43
CA LEU A 80 -6.02 -6.15 20.83
C LEU A 80 -5.18 -4.88 20.97
N ILE A 81 -4.08 -4.78 20.20
CA ILE A 81 -3.22 -3.58 20.24
C ILE A 81 -3.96 -2.35 19.74
N VAL A 82 -4.70 -2.45 18.62
CA VAL A 82 -5.40 -1.27 18.10
C VAL A 82 -6.58 -0.87 18.98
N LEU A 83 -7.26 -1.82 19.63
CA LEU A 83 -8.30 -1.54 20.63
C LEU A 83 -7.76 -0.83 21.86
N ALA A 84 -6.50 -1.10 22.24
CA ALA A 84 -5.87 -0.40 23.36
C ALA A 84 -5.76 1.12 23.13
N VAL A 85 -5.64 1.58 21.86
CA VAL A 85 -5.50 3.01 21.54
C VAL A 85 -6.72 3.82 22.00
N PRO A 86 -7.95 3.57 21.52
CA PRO A 86 -9.13 4.33 21.97
C PRO A 86 -9.45 4.11 23.44
N VAL A 87 -9.22 2.90 23.97
CA VAL A 87 -9.49 2.62 25.39
C VAL A 87 -8.57 3.46 26.29
N LEU A 88 -7.27 3.45 26.05
CA LEU A 88 -6.31 4.27 26.82
C LEU A 88 -6.58 5.75 26.63
N PHE A 89 -6.90 6.18 25.41
CA PHE A 89 -7.20 7.59 25.12
C PHE A 89 -8.38 8.10 25.94
N LEU A 90 -9.45 7.29 26.07
CA LEU A 90 -10.68 7.68 26.76
C LEU A 90 -10.62 7.49 28.29
N THR A 91 -9.73 6.64 28.81
CA THR A 91 -9.72 6.29 30.26
C THR A 91 -8.59 6.96 31.01
N THR A 92 -7.34 6.71 30.63
CA THR A 92 -6.14 7.14 31.37
C THR A 92 -5.36 8.25 30.70
N GLY A 93 -5.76 8.61 29.47
CA GLY A 93 -4.96 9.43 28.60
C GLY A 93 -3.89 8.59 27.86
N LEU A 94 -3.60 8.98 26.63
CA LEU A 94 -2.65 8.28 25.77
C LEU A 94 -1.47 9.20 25.49
N SER A 95 -0.29 8.84 26.03
CA SER A 95 0.94 9.57 25.68
C SER A 95 1.34 9.29 24.23
N TYR A 96 1.89 10.30 23.57
CA TYR A 96 2.27 10.17 22.17
C TYR A 96 3.33 9.06 21.92
N PRO A 97 4.39 8.88 22.75
CA PRO A 97 5.31 7.74 22.59
C PRO A 97 4.63 6.38 22.69
N LEU A 98 3.64 6.23 23.57
CA LEU A 98 2.88 5.00 23.72
C LEU A 98 2.02 4.73 22.46
N LEU A 99 1.39 5.77 21.89
CA LEU A 99 0.67 5.68 20.63
C LEU A 99 1.59 5.17 19.52
N LEU A 100 2.80 5.74 19.37
CA LEU A 100 3.76 5.30 18.37
C LEU A 100 4.15 3.82 18.56
N ALA A 101 4.40 3.41 19.80
CA ALA A 101 4.73 2.01 20.13
C ALA A 101 3.57 1.06 19.77
N LEU A 102 2.33 1.42 20.10
CA LEU A 102 1.15 0.62 19.76
C LEU A 102 0.95 0.53 18.24
N LEU A 103 1.08 1.63 17.51
CA LEU A 103 0.99 1.64 16.05
C LEU A 103 2.09 0.76 15.44
N PHE A 104 3.32 0.89 15.89
CA PHE A 104 4.45 0.08 15.43
C PHE A 104 4.18 -1.42 15.65
N LEU A 105 3.82 -1.81 16.85
CA LEU A 105 3.55 -3.21 17.21
C LEU A 105 2.35 -3.79 16.45
N ARG A 106 1.30 -3.00 16.26
CA ARG A 106 0.12 -3.39 15.49
C ARG A 106 0.48 -3.76 14.05
N TRP A 107 1.25 -2.90 13.34
CA TRP A 107 1.65 -3.17 11.97
C TRP A 107 2.69 -4.28 11.86
N LEU A 108 3.58 -4.41 12.84
CA LEU A 108 4.51 -5.53 12.92
C LEU A 108 3.80 -6.87 13.06
N ALA A 109 2.72 -6.92 13.83
CA ALA A 109 1.90 -8.11 14.02
C ALA A 109 0.98 -8.41 12.83
N ALA A 110 0.42 -7.40 12.13
CA ALA A 110 -0.56 -7.59 11.07
C ALA A 110 0.04 -8.19 9.78
N THR A 111 1.24 -7.77 9.39
CA THR A 111 1.87 -8.13 8.11
C THR A 111 2.07 -9.65 7.93
N PRO A 112 2.55 -10.44 8.93
CA PRO A 112 2.65 -11.89 8.81
C PRO A 112 1.28 -12.57 8.60
N GLY A 113 0.21 -12.02 9.19
CA GLY A 113 -1.15 -12.53 9.06
C GLY A 113 -1.68 -12.42 7.63
N GLU A 114 -1.49 -11.28 7.00
CA GLU A 114 -1.84 -11.05 5.59
C GLU A 114 -1.07 -12.00 4.67
N THR A 115 0.23 -12.12 4.87
CA THR A 115 1.09 -13.05 4.13
C THR A 115 0.61 -14.49 4.27
N ALA A 116 0.22 -14.91 5.49
CA ALA A 116 -0.28 -16.24 5.76
C ALA A 116 -1.64 -16.50 5.07
N ARG A 117 -2.56 -15.51 5.08
CA ARG A 117 -3.85 -15.61 4.36
C ARG A 117 -3.65 -15.78 2.87
N LYS A 118 -2.79 -14.95 2.27
CA LYS A 118 -2.47 -15.04 0.84
C LYS A 118 -1.83 -16.37 0.47
N ALA A 119 -0.99 -16.92 1.33
CA ALA A 119 -0.35 -18.22 1.12
C ALA A 119 -1.31 -19.42 1.24
N MET A 120 -2.40 -19.31 2.01
CA MET A 120 -3.45 -20.36 2.08
C MET A 120 -4.38 -20.38 0.87
N LEU A 121 -4.41 -19.32 0.07
CA LEU A 121 -5.37 -19.15 -1.02
C LEU A 121 -5.32 -20.27 -2.07
N PRO A 122 -4.13 -20.70 -2.61
CA PRO A 122 -4.06 -21.74 -3.63
C PRO A 122 -4.61 -23.09 -3.17
N ASP A 123 -4.25 -23.49 -1.93
CA ASP A 123 -4.67 -24.79 -1.39
C ASP A 123 -6.18 -24.84 -1.14
N LEU A 124 -6.74 -23.75 -0.59
CA LEU A 124 -8.18 -23.65 -0.37
C LEU A 124 -8.98 -23.51 -1.66
N ALA A 125 -8.45 -22.83 -2.67
CA ALA A 125 -9.06 -22.73 -4.01
C ALA A 125 -9.12 -24.11 -4.67
N THR A 126 -8.00 -24.84 -4.69
CA THR A 126 -7.93 -26.21 -5.23
C THR A 126 -8.90 -27.14 -4.51
N ALA A 127 -8.92 -27.13 -3.18
CA ALA A 127 -9.83 -27.95 -2.37
C ALA A 127 -11.31 -27.55 -2.54
N ALA A 128 -11.60 -26.33 -2.95
CA ALA A 128 -12.95 -25.82 -3.24
C ALA A 128 -13.39 -26.04 -4.70
N GLY A 129 -12.50 -26.55 -5.57
CA GLY A 129 -12.74 -26.70 -7.01
C GLY A 129 -12.80 -25.37 -7.76
N VAL A 130 -12.12 -24.32 -7.23
CA VAL A 130 -12.06 -22.98 -7.84
C VAL A 130 -10.73 -22.84 -8.57
N ARG A 131 -10.76 -22.35 -9.81
CA ARG A 131 -9.54 -22.05 -10.56
C ARG A 131 -8.73 -20.98 -9.84
N ILE A 132 -7.39 -21.16 -9.82
CA ILE A 132 -6.50 -20.26 -9.07
C ILE A 132 -6.59 -18.80 -9.54
N GLU A 133 -6.80 -18.59 -10.85
CA GLU A 133 -6.95 -17.24 -11.41
C GLU A 133 -8.18 -16.53 -10.83
N ARG A 134 -9.31 -17.26 -10.71
CA ARG A 134 -10.55 -16.72 -10.10
C ARG A 134 -10.38 -16.46 -8.61
N ALA A 135 -9.66 -17.34 -7.91
CA ALA A 135 -9.40 -17.18 -6.49
C ALA A 135 -8.51 -15.96 -6.22
N THR A 136 -7.44 -15.78 -6.98
CA THR A 136 -6.53 -14.63 -6.88
C THR A 136 -7.25 -13.35 -7.25
N SER A 137 -8.02 -13.35 -8.35
CA SER A 137 -8.83 -12.18 -8.74
C SER A 137 -9.85 -11.80 -7.67
N ALA A 138 -10.50 -12.77 -7.02
CA ALA A 138 -11.43 -12.49 -5.92
C ALA A 138 -10.70 -11.90 -4.70
N TYR A 139 -9.53 -12.43 -4.33
CA TYR A 139 -8.72 -11.93 -3.22
C TYR A 139 -8.24 -10.50 -3.47
N ASP A 140 -7.68 -10.22 -4.65
CA ASP A 140 -7.22 -8.89 -5.04
C ASP A 140 -8.39 -7.92 -5.24
N GLY A 141 -9.54 -8.42 -5.72
CA GLY A 141 -10.77 -7.66 -5.85
C GLY A 141 -11.30 -7.16 -4.50
N VAL A 142 -11.22 -7.99 -3.47
CA VAL A 142 -11.55 -7.57 -2.09
C VAL A 142 -10.64 -6.44 -1.63
N HIS A 143 -9.33 -6.55 -1.86
CA HIS A 143 -8.38 -5.52 -1.45
C HIS A 143 -8.63 -4.19 -2.17
N ARG A 144 -8.84 -4.23 -3.50
CA ARG A 144 -9.15 -3.03 -4.30
C ARG A 144 -10.50 -2.42 -3.94
N GLY A 145 -11.52 -3.25 -3.74
CA GLY A 145 -12.84 -2.80 -3.29
C GLY A 145 -12.81 -2.14 -1.93
N ALA A 146 -12.09 -2.73 -0.98
CA ALA A 146 -11.88 -2.14 0.34
C ALA A 146 -11.14 -0.79 0.28
N ALA A 147 -10.13 -0.66 -0.58
CA ALA A 147 -9.43 0.60 -0.77
C ALA A 147 -10.33 1.68 -1.42
N MET A 148 -11.11 1.29 -2.43
CA MET A 148 -11.99 2.21 -3.17
C MET A 148 -13.14 2.75 -2.31
N VAL A 149 -13.77 1.88 -1.51
CA VAL A 149 -14.93 2.25 -0.68
C VAL A 149 -14.50 2.67 0.72
N GLY A 150 -13.47 2.04 1.27
CA GLY A 150 -13.01 2.24 2.64
C GLY A 150 -12.53 3.66 2.91
N ALA A 151 -11.82 4.28 1.97
CA ALA A 151 -11.31 5.63 2.16
C ALA A 151 -12.42 6.71 2.23
N PRO A 152 -13.39 6.78 1.30
CA PRO A 152 -14.53 7.70 1.44
C PRO A 152 -15.38 7.41 2.69
N LEU A 153 -15.59 6.12 2.98
CA LEU A 153 -16.33 5.70 4.18
C LEU A 153 -15.61 6.14 5.45
N ALA A 154 -14.28 6.02 5.51
CA ALA A 154 -13.49 6.50 6.65
C ALA A 154 -13.67 8.00 6.88
N GLY A 155 -13.62 8.83 5.81
CA GLY A 155 -13.84 10.27 5.92
C GLY A 155 -15.22 10.63 6.50
N VAL A 156 -16.27 9.95 6.05
CA VAL A 156 -17.63 10.12 6.58
C VAL A 156 -17.74 9.66 8.04
N LEU A 157 -17.17 8.49 8.35
CA LEU A 157 -17.22 7.95 9.71
C LEU A 157 -16.38 8.76 10.70
N ILE A 158 -15.25 9.34 10.28
CA ILE A 158 -14.46 10.26 11.11
C ILE A 158 -15.34 11.46 11.51
N LEU A 159 -16.11 12.02 10.58
CA LEU A 159 -16.97 13.14 10.85
C LEU A 159 -18.06 12.84 11.90
N TRP A 160 -18.64 11.62 11.85
CA TRP A 160 -19.77 11.28 12.72
C TRP A 160 -19.35 10.64 14.04
N LEU A 161 -18.33 9.82 14.03
CA LEU A 161 -17.91 9.01 15.16
C LEU A 161 -16.61 9.46 15.79
N GLY A 162 -15.84 10.30 15.07
CA GLY A 162 -14.47 10.65 15.43
C GLY A 162 -13.45 9.56 15.04
N PRO A 163 -12.17 9.93 14.94
CA PRO A 163 -11.12 9.00 14.48
C PRO A 163 -10.84 7.88 15.48
N SER A 164 -11.01 8.12 16.79
CA SER A 164 -10.81 7.10 17.83
C SER A 164 -11.78 5.92 17.70
N MET A 165 -13.04 6.19 17.32
CA MET A 165 -14.03 5.13 17.10
C MET A 165 -13.73 4.28 15.86
N LEU A 166 -13.09 4.87 14.84
CA LEU A 166 -12.63 4.07 13.68
C LEU A 166 -11.52 3.10 14.06
N LEU A 167 -10.65 3.46 14.98
CA LEU A 167 -9.64 2.54 15.52
C LEU A 167 -10.29 1.40 16.31
N LEU A 168 -11.39 1.67 17.02
CA LEU A 168 -12.18 0.65 17.68
C LEU A 168 -12.80 -0.31 16.64
N VAL A 169 -13.39 0.23 15.57
CA VAL A 169 -13.96 -0.58 14.48
C VAL A 169 -12.87 -1.46 13.84
N ASP A 170 -11.68 -0.92 13.54
CA ASP A 170 -10.55 -1.70 13.01
C ASP A 170 -10.19 -2.85 13.94
N GLY A 171 -10.07 -2.61 15.24
CA GLY A 171 -9.79 -3.66 16.22
C GLY A 171 -10.84 -4.77 16.24
N VAL A 172 -12.12 -4.41 16.20
CA VAL A 172 -13.23 -5.39 16.12
C VAL A 172 -13.17 -6.19 14.82
N THR A 173 -12.88 -5.55 13.68
CA THR A 173 -12.76 -6.27 12.39
C THR A 173 -11.61 -7.29 12.41
N PHE A 174 -10.49 -6.98 13.06
CA PHE A 174 -9.38 -7.92 13.26
C PHE A 174 -9.78 -9.10 14.15
N LEU A 175 -10.48 -8.87 15.27
CA LEU A 175 -10.93 -9.94 16.14
C LEU A 175 -11.94 -10.85 15.44
N LEU A 176 -12.87 -10.27 14.65
CA LEU A 176 -13.80 -11.04 13.84
C LEU A 176 -13.08 -11.83 12.74
N SER A 177 -12.10 -11.26 12.08
CA SER A 177 -11.26 -11.96 11.11
C SER A 177 -10.55 -13.15 11.76
N ALA A 178 -9.92 -12.95 12.93
CA ALA A 178 -9.30 -14.03 13.69
C ALA A 178 -10.27 -15.17 14.02
N ALA A 179 -11.47 -14.82 14.50
CA ALA A 179 -12.52 -15.79 14.84
C ALA A 179 -13.00 -16.57 13.59
N LEU A 180 -13.22 -15.88 12.46
CA LEU A 180 -13.61 -16.53 11.20
C LEU A 180 -12.54 -17.51 10.71
N VAL A 181 -11.27 -17.11 10.69
CA VAL A 181 -10.18 -18.00 10.28
C VAL A 181 -10.04 -19.16 11.26
N ALA A 182 -10.15 -18.92 12.57
CA ALA A 182 -10.05 -19.95 13.60
C ALA A 182 -11.19 -20.96 13.53
N ALA A 183 -12.43 -20.53 13.21
CA ALA A 183 -13.58 -21.43 13.17
C ALA A 183 -13.76 -22.12 11.80
N GLY A 184 -13.50 -21.40 10.70
CA GLY A 184 -13.92 -21.83 9.36
C GLY A 184 -12.81 -22.31 8.42
N VAL A 185 -11.53 -22.02 8.73
CA VAL A 185 -10.41 -22.42 7.85
C VAL A 185 -9.72 -23.65 8.46
N PRO A 186 -9.61 -24.78 7.73
CA PRO A 186 -8.88 -25.96 8.20
C PRO A 186 -7.37 -25.70 8.27
N ARG A 187 -6.66 -26.54 9.01
CA ARG A 187 -5.19 -26.51 9.00
C ARG A 187 -4.69 -26.98 7.64
N VAL A 188 -4.05 -26.10 6.88
CA VAL A 188 -3.41 -26.42 5.60
C VAL A 188 -2.02 -26.97 5.87
N LYS A 189 -1.61 -28.02 5.12
CA LYS A 189 -0.28 -28.62 5.25
C LYS A 189 0.80 -27.57 4.90
N ARG A 190 1.92 -27.64 5.62
CA ARG A 190 3.08 -26.78 5.36
C ARG A 190 3.63 -27.04 3.96
N GLY A 191 3.82 -26.00 3.18
CA GLY A 191 4.57 -26.09 1.93
C GLY A 191 6.03 -26.49 2.16
N ARG A 192 6.69 -26.93 1.09
CA ARG A 192 8.11 -27.32 1.11
C ARG A 192 8.96 -26.12 1.52
N ARG A 193 9.81 -26.26 2.52
CA ARG A 193 10.80 -25.24 2.91
C ARG A 193 11.72 -24.94 1.73
N ASP A 194 11.78 -23.67 1.34
CA ASP A 194 12.79 -23.19 0.40
C ASP A 194 14.07 -22.91 1.21
N SER A 195 15.12 -23.69 0.95
CA SER A 195 16.34 -23.78 1.77
C SER A 195 17.30 -22.56 1.68
N GLY A 196 16.97 -21.54 0.91
CA GLY A 196 17.81 -20.33 0.76
C GLY A 196 17.49 -19.26 1.78
N GLY A 197 18.49 -18.77 2.53
CA GLY A 197 18.32 -17.64 3.45
C GLY A 197 17.85 -16.37 2.73
N TYR A 198 16.96 -15.58 3.37
CA TYR A 198 16.43 -14.31 2.84
C TYR A 198 17.54 -13.37 2.36
N ALA A 199 18.62 -13.19 3.16
CA ALA A 199 19.73 -12.30 2.83
C ALA A 199 20.46 -12.72 1.53
N SER A 200 20.66 -14.02 1.29
CA SER A 200 21.31 -14.51 0.07
C SER A 200 20.41 -14.28 -1.17
N LYS A 201 19.10 -14.47 -1.04
CA LYS A 201 18.14 -14.21 -2.11
C LYS A 201 18.06 -12.72 -2.43
N LEU A 202 18.02 -11.87 -1.40
CA LEU A 202 18.02 -10.43 -1.55
C LEU A 202 19.28 -9.92 -2.23
N ARG A 203 20.47 -10.40 -1.79
CA ARG A 203 21.76 -10.04 -2.38
C ARG A 203 21.84 -10.44 -3.86
N ALA A 204 21.37 -11.63 -4.21
CA ALA A 204 21.34 -12.08 -5.61
C ALA A 204 20.41 -11.21 -6.47
N GLY A 205 19.23 -10.84 -5.93
CA GLY A 205 18.30 -9.93 -6.60
C GLY A 205 18.88 -8.54 -6.80
N LEU A 206 19.48 -7.95 -5.77
CA LEU A 206 20.14 -6.64 -5.85
C LEU A 206 21.32 -6.67 -6.84
N ALA A 207 22.14 -7.73 -6.85
CA ALA A 207 23.25 -7.87 -7.78
C ALA A 207 22.77 -7.88 -9.25
N PHE A 208 21.62 -8.50 -9.52
CA PHE A 208 21.00 -8.43 -10.86
C PHE A 208 20.54 -7.00 -11.20
N LEU A 209 19.86 -6.32 -10.27
CA LEU A 209 19.36 -4.96 -10.47
C LEU A 209 20.48 -3.97 -10.81
N TRP A 210 21.64 -4.07 -10.14
CA TRP A 210 22.80 -3.21 -10.42
C TRP A 210 23.39 -3.41 -11.83
N ARG A 211 23.17 -4.57 -12.44
CA ARG A 211 23.64 -4.87 -13.80
C ARG A 211 22.67 -4.44 -14.90
N ASP A 212 21.37 -4.42 -14.62
CA ASP A 212 20.35 -4.00 -15.57
C ASP A 212 19.93 -2.54 -15.32
N ARG A 213 20.44 -1.62 -16.13
CA ARG A 213 20.19 -0.17 -15.99
C ARG A 213 18.72 0.21 -16.09
N LEU A 214 17.94 -0.51 -16.91
CA LEU A 214 16.51 -0.25 -17.06
C LEU A 214 15.73 -0.67 -15.79
N GLN A 215 15.99 -1.88 -15.29
CA GLN A 215 15.38 -2.37 -14.04
C GLN A 215 15.79 -1.52 -12.84
N LEU A 216 17.05 -1.10 -12.78
CA LEU A 216 17.54 -0.21 -11.73
C LEU A 216 16.82 1.15 -11.76
N SER A 217 16.71 1.76 -12.96
CA SER A 217 16.00 3.03 -13.14
C SER A 217 14.52 2.92 -12.77
N ALA A 218 13.84 1.88 -13.23
CA ALA A 218 12.43 1.63 -12.88
C ALA A 218 12.26 1.43 -11.37
N THR A 219 13.15 0.66 -10.74
CA THR A 219 13.12 0.44 -9.28
C THR A 219 13.34 1.75 -8.53
N ALA A 220 14.32 2.57 -8.93
CA ALA A 220 14.59 3.87 -8.32
C ALA A 220 13.38 4.81 -8.41
N MET A 221 12.72 4.86 -9.58
CA MET A 221 11.49 5.63 -9.76
C MET A 221 10.41 5.18 -8.78
N ILE A 222 10.21 3.86 -8.61
CA ILE A 222 9.20 3.31 -7.70
C ILE A 222 9.54 3.62 -6.24
N VAL A 223 10.80 3.50 -5.82
CA VAL A 223 11.25 3.86 -4.47
C VAL A 223 10.90 5.30 -4.14
N VAL A 224 11.26 6.24 -5.03
CA VAL A 224 10.99 7.66 -4.80
C VAL A 224 9.49 7.96 -4.83
N VAL A 225 8.74 7.38 -5.77
CA VAL A 225 7.29 7.57 -5.83
C VAL A 225 6.59 7.02 -4.59
N ASN A 226 6.95 5.82 -4.12
CA ASN A 226 6.36 5.27 -2.90
C ASN A 226 6.68 6.12 -1.66
N LEU A 227 7.89 6.70 -1.60
CA LEU A 227 8.25 7.67 -0.57
C LEU A 227 7.32 8.89 -0.64
N LEU A 228 7.20 9.51 -1.83
CA LEU A 228 6.35 10.69 -2.02
C LEU A 228 4.87 10.37 -1.78
N ASP A 229 4.36 9.26 -2.31
CA ASP A 229 2.97 8.82 -2.16
C ASP A 229 2.60 8.60 -0.70
N THR A 230 3.51 8.01 0.08
CA THR A 230 3.31 7.84 1.53
C THR A 230 3.25 9.19 2.23
N GLY A 231 4.16 10.12 1.91
CA GLY A 231 4.13 11.48 2.46
C GLY A 231 2.86 12.24 2.09
N VAL A 232 2.45 12.17 0.82
CA VAL A 232 1.20 12.80 0.35
C VAL A 232 0.00 12.18 1.06
N THR A 233 -0.16 10.86 1.02
CA THR A 233 -1.37 10.20 1.51
C THR A 233 -1.47 10.22 3.04
N GLN A 234 -0.36 10.01 3.74
CA GLN A 234 -0.37 9.87 5.21
C GLN A 234 -0.24 11.21 5.95
N VAL A 235 0.24 12.28 5.28
CA VAL A 235 0.49 13.55 5.96
C VAL A 235 -0.16 14.72 5.20
N LEU A 236 0.23 14.96 3.94
CA LEU A 236 -0.16 16.19 3.25
C LEU A 236 -1.66 16.24 2.92
N LEU A 237 -2.30 15.12 2.58
CA LEU A 237 -3.75 15.08 2.35
C LEU A 237 -4.55 15.29 3.64
N ALA A 238 -4.09 14.75 4.77
CA ALA A 238 -4.74 14.96 6.05
C ALA A 238 -4.63 16.44 6.48
N LEU A 239 -3.45 17.04 6.30
CA LEU A 239 -3.22 18.47 6.54
C LEU A 239 -4.07 19.35 5.61
N TYR A 240 -4.09 19.04 4.31
CA TYR A 240 -4.92 19.75 3.34
C TYR A 240 -6.40 19.70 3.72
N ALA A 241 -6.90 18.51 4.06
CA ALA A 241 -8.28 18.36 4.49
C ALA A 241 -8.60 19.16 5.74
N ARG A 242 -7.67 19.21 6.71
CA ARG A 242 -7.86 19.96 7.94
C ARG A 242 -7.72 21.48 7.77
N GLU A 243 -6.67 21.94 7.09
CA GLU A 243 -6.32 23.37 7.04
C GLU A 243 -7.07 24.12 5.93
N VAL A 244 -7.36 23.44 4.79
CA VAL A 244 -7.96 24.09 3.63
C VAL A 244 -9.46 23.84 3.57
N THR A 245 -9.93 22.62 3.85
CA THR A 245 -11.38 22.32 3.75
C THR A 245 -12.09 22.29 5.11
N GLY A 246 -11.38 22.04 6.20
CA GLY A 246 -11.97 21.84 7.53
C GLY A 246 -12.81 20.56 7.65
N ASP A 247 -12.74 19.64 6.66
CA ASP A 247 -13.64 18.49 6.54
C ASP A 247 -12.87 17.18 6.28
N PRO A 248 -12.93 16.20 7.19
CA PRO A 248 -12.28 14.89 7.00
C PRO A 248 -12.79 14.13 5.77
N ARG A 249 -14.00 14.42 5.28
CA ARG A 249 -14.53 13.82 4.05
C ARG A 249 -13.68 14.14 2.84
N ALA A 250 -13.04 15.32 2.81
CA ALA A 250 -12.14 15.70 1.72
C ALA A 250 -10.95 14.74 1.61
N PHE A 251 -10.36 14.33 2.74
CA PHE A 251 -9.29 13.33 2.79
C PHE A 251 -9.75 11.98 2.22
N GLY A 252 -10.90 11.49 2.70
CA GLY A 252 -11.48 10.24 2.22
C GLY A 252 -11.84 10.27 0.74
N LEU A 253 -12.48 11.35 0.26
CA LEU A 253 -12.88 11.50 -1.14
C LEU A 253 -11.67 11.56 -2.08
N LEU A 254 -10.64 12.37 -1.77
CA LEU A 254 -9.43 12.45 -2.59
C LEU A 254 -8.73 11.09 -2.70
N THR A 255 -8.63 10.35 -1.58
CA THR A 255 -8.05 9.00 -1.58
C THR A 255 -8.92 8.01 -2.35
N GLY A 256 -10.25 8.09 -2.19
CA GLY A 256 -11.21 7.20 -2.86
C GLY A 256 -11.25 7.39 -4.37
N VAL A 257 -11.30 8.64 -4.86
CA VAL A 257 -11.32 8.91 -6.30
C VAL A 257 -10.01 8.55 -6.98
N LEU A 258 -8.87 8.67 -6.28
CA LEU A 258 -7.57 8.17 -6.75
C LEU A 258 -7.64 6.65 -6.97
N GLY A 259 -8.14 5.91 -5.98
CA GLY A 259 -8.30 4.45 -6.07
C GLY A 259 -9.27 4.02 -7.16
N ALA A 260 -10.43 4.67 -7.26
CA ALA A 260 -11.43 4.39 -8.29
C ALA A 260 -10.86 4.66 -9.70
N GLY A 261 -10.15 5.78 -9.87
CA GLY A 261 -9.44 6.09 -11.09
C GLY A 261 -8.42 5.00 -11.46
N ALA A 262 -7.63 4.53 -10.49
CA ALA A 262 -6.62 3.50 -10.72
C ALA A 262 -7.23 2.16 -11.17
N VAL A 263 -8.37 1.78 -10.62
CA VAL A 263 -9.12 0.58 -11.08
C VAL A 263 -9.58 0.77 -12.53
N ALA A 264 -10.21 1.91 -12.84
CA ALA A 264 -10.65 2.21 -14.20
C ALA A 264 -9.49 2.22 -15.20
N GLY A 265 -8.37 2.86 -14.85
CA GLY A 265 -7.15 2.89 -15.67
C GLY A 265 -6.54 1.51 -15.91
N THR A 266 -6.52 0.66 -14.87
CA THR A 266 -6.04 -0.74 -15.01
C THR A 266 -6.91 -1.54 -15.99
N ILE A 267 -8.24 -1.38 -15.92
CA ILE A 267 -9.17 -2.08 -16.83
C ILE A 267 -8.96 -1.59 -18.27
N VAL A 268 -8.91 -0.28 -18.48
CA VAL A 268 -8.71 0.31 -19.81
C VAL A 268 -7.35 -0.10 -20.39
N TYR A 269 -6.28 -0.04 -19.60
CA TYR A 269 -4.96 -0.48 -20.06
C TYR A 269 -4.95 -1.98 -20.38
N GLY A 270 -5.63 -2.82 -19.59
CA GLY A 270 -5.73 -4.27 -19.84
C GLY A 270 -6.46 -4.61 -21.15
N THR A 271 -7.30 -3.72 -21.69
CA THR A 271 -8.06 -3.94 -22.94
C THR A 271 -7.45 -3.25 -24.16
N ALA A 272 -6.73 -2.15 -23.96
CA ALA A 272 -6.22 -1.30 -25.05
C ALA A 272 -4.69 -1.10 -25.03
N GLY A 273 -4.01 -1.57 -23.99
CA GLY A 273 -2.60 -1.30 -23.73
C GLY A 273 -1.65 -1.84 -24.81
N ASP A 274 -2.01 -2.97 -25.44
CA ASP A 274 -1.20 -3.60 -26.50
C ASP A 274 -0.97 -2.70 -27.73
N ARG A 275 -1.85 -1.69 -27.92
CA ARG A 275 -1.77 -0.75 -29.05
C ARG A 275 -0.90 0.47 -28.75
N LEU A 276 -0.46 0.63 -27.52
CA LEU A 276 0.25 1.84 -27.07
C LEU A 276 1.74 1.59 -26.96
N PRO A 277 2.60 2.57 -27.33
CA PRO A 277 4.05 2.46 -27.17
C PRO A 277 4.39 2.43 -25.68
N MET A 278 4.86 1.28 -25.19
CA MET A 278 5.02 0.96 -23.77
C MET A 278 5.85 2.01 -23.01
N ARG A 279 6.97 2.45 -23.57
CA ARG A 279 7.85 3.44 -22.93
C ARG A 279 7.18 4.78 -22.72
N LEU A 280 6.57 5.34 -23.77
CA LEU A 280 5.89 6.63 -23.68
C LEU A 280 4.67 6.57 -22.79
N THR A 281 3.90 5.48 -22.88
CA THR A 281 2.74 5.24 -22.00
C THR A 281 3.18 5.20 -20.54
N TYR A 282 4.24 4.46 -20.21
CA TYR A 282 4.78 4.43 -18.85
C TYR A 282 5.20 5.82 -18.37
N GLY A 283 5.97 6.56 -19.21
CA GLY A 283 6.43 7.90 -18.85
C GLY A 283 5.28 8.89 -18.60
N TRP A 284 4.31 8.95 -19.52
CA TRP A 284 3.15 9.82 -19.37
C TRP A 284 2.25 9.41 -18.19
N CYS A 285 2.00 8.11 -18.01
CA CYS A 285 1.22 7.63 -16.89
C CYS A 285 1.90 7.95 -15.55
N PHE A 286 3.22 7.82 -15.48
CA PHE A 286 3.98 8.14 -14.28
C PHE A 286 3.94 9.65 -13.95
N LEU A 287 4.10 10.50 -14.96
CA LEU A 287 4.01 11.94 -14.81
C LEU A 287 2.59 12.39 -14.38
N LEU A 288 1.57 11.89 -15.08
CA LEU A 288 0.17 12.27 -14.83
C LEU A 288 -0.36 11.69 -13.51
N ALA A 289 0.16 10.56 -13.05
CA ALA A 289 -0.21 9.99 -11.77
C ALA A 289 0.29 10.82 -10.57
N GLY A 290 1.46 11.42 -10.67
CA GLY A 290 2.09 12.15 -9.55
C GLY A 290 1.86 13.65 -9.59
N VAL A 291 2.29 14.30 -10.68
CA VAL A 291 2.42 15.77 -10.76
C VAL A 291 1.09 16.50 -10.64
N PRO A 292 0.03 16.23 -11.45
CA PRO A 292 -1.17 17.06 -11.45
C PRO A 292 -1.92 17.03 -10.13
N ARG A 293 -2.02 15.86 -9.47
CA ARG A 293 -2.79 15.72 -8.22
C ARG A 293 -2.18 16.49 -7.05
N VAL A 294 -0.85 16.59 -7.02
CA VAL A 294 -0.19 17.34 -5.94
C VAL A 294 -0.15 18.83 -6.28
N LEU A 295 0.07 19.16 -7.56
CA LEU A 295 0.09 20.53 -8.04
C LEU A 295 -1.26 21.24 -7.84
N VAL A 296 -2.38 20.58 -8.13
CA VAL A 296 -3.72 21.17 -7.97
C VAL A 296 -4.02 21.54 -6.52
N LEU A 297 -3.51 20.73 -5.57
CA LEU A 297 -3.62 21.03 -4.14
C LEU A 297 -2.70 22.19 -3.74
N ALA A 298 -1.46 22.21 -4.28
CA ALA A 298 -0.50 23.30 -4.03
C ALA A 298 -1.00 24.66 -4.54
N MET A 299 -1.74 24.67 -5.64
CA MET A 299 -2.32 25.89 -6.23
C MET A 299 -3.58 26.37 -5.52
N GLY A 300 -4.09 25.65 -4.51
CA GLY A 300 -5.33 25.99 -3.82
C GLY A 300 -6.56 25.99 -4.73
N ALA A 301 -6.59 25.12 -5.73
CA ALA A 301 -7.69 25.03 -6.66
C ALA A 301 -9.01 24.63 -5.97
N PRO A 302 -10.19 24.97 -6.55
CA PRO A 302 -11.47 24.56 -6.00
C PRO A 302 -11.55 23.04 -5.81
N PHE A 303 -12.16 22.60 -4.69
CA PHE A 303 -12.22 21.18 -4.33
C PHE A 303 -12.76 20.25 -5.42
N PRO A 304 -13.82 20.61 -6.21
CA PRO A 304 -14.26 19.80 -7.35
C PRO A 304 -13.17 19.60 -8.41
N ALA A 305 -12.34 20.62 -8.68
CA ALA A 305 -11.21 20.51 -9.60
C ALA A 305 -10.12 19.58 -9.04
N ALA A 306 -9.83 19.69 -7.73
CA ALA A 306 -8.90 18.79 -7.06
C ALA A 306 -9.37 17.32 -7.15
N LEU A 307 -10.67 17.05 -6.96
CA LEU A 307 -11.26 15.72 -7.13
C LEU A 307 -11.11 15.19 -8.57
N ALA A 308 -11.48 16.01 -9.56
CA ALA A 308 -11.40 15.62 -10.97
C ALA A 308 -9.96 15.29 -11.39
N VAL A 309 -9.01 16.17 -11.05
CA VAL A 309 -7.58 15.96 -11.35
C VAL A 309 -7.02 14.76 -10.62
N THR A 310 -7.42 14.53 -9.36
CA THR A 310 -7.00 13.36 -8.60
C THR A 310 -7.55 12.06 -9.19
N ALA A 311 -8.81 12.04 -9.66
CA ALA A 311 -9.40 10.91 -10.37
C ALA A 311 -8.65 10.59 -11.67
N MET A 312 -8.31 11.61 -12.47
CA MET A 312 -7.51 11.47 -13.68
C MET A 312 -6.08 10.96 -13.38
N SER A 313 -5.47 11.45 -12.31
CA SER A 313 -4.16 10.97 -11.85
C SER A 313 -4.22 9.51 -11.41
N GLY A 314 -5.28 9.11 -10.72
CA GLY A 314 -5.56 7.72 -10.42
C GLY A 314 -5.69 6.87 -11.67
N PHE A 315 -6.45 7.32 -12.66
CA PHE A 315 -6.60 6.63 -13.94
C PHE A 315 -5.24 6.39 -14.63
N ALA A 316 -4.39 7.39 -14.68
CA ALA A 316 -3.03 7.25 -15.21
C ALA A 316 -2.20 6.23 -14.40
N ALA A 317 -2.30 6.24 -13.07
CA ALA A 317 -1.60 5.29 -12.20
C ALA A 317 -1.97 3.82 -12.48
N GLY A 318 -3.18 3.58 -12.97
CA GLY A 318 -3.69 2.23 -13.25
C GLY A 318 -2.87 1.43 -14.28
N ALA A 319 -2.20 2.09 -15.21
CA ALA A 319 -1.37 1.44 -16.23
C ALA A 319 0.05 1.10 -15.74
N ILE A 320 0.54 1.74 -14.68
CA ILE A 320 1.94 1.64 -14.24
C ILE A 320 2.30 0.20 -13.84
N ASN A 321 1.50 -0.43 -12.97
CA ASN A 321 1.78 -1.78 -12.48
C ASN A 321 1.72 -2.88 -13.57
N PRO A 322 0.73 -2.89 -14.50
CA PRO A 322 0.74 -3.79 -15.63
C PRO A 322 2.01 -3.67 -16.50
N ILE A 323 2.42 -2.44 -16.84
CA ILE A 323 3.62 -2.20 -17.65
C ILE A 323 4.87 -2.68 -16.90
N LEU A 324 4.97 -2.38 -15.61
CA LEU A 324 6.06 -2.86 -14.77
C LEU A 324 6.11 -4.39 -14.72
N GLY A 325 4.96 -5.04 -14.63
CA GLY A 325 4.86 -6.50 -14.69
C GLY A 325 5.43 -7.06 -15.98
N ILE A 326 5.03 -6.51 -17.13
CA ILE A 326 5.56 -6.92 -18.45
C ILE A 326 7.07 -6.75 -18.50
N LEU A 327 7.58 -5.60 -18.02
CA LEU A 327 9.02 -5.32 -17.94
C LEU A 327 9.76 -6.36 -17.10
N GLN A 328 9.22 -6.71 -15.94
CA GLN A 328 9.83 -7.66 -15.01
C GLN A 328 9.82 -9.08 -15.58
N TYR A 329 8.67 -9.56 -16.06
CA TYR A 329 8.52 -10.92 -16.55
C TYR A 329 9.27 -11.16 -17.88
N GLY A 330 9.36 -10.14 -18.74
CA GLY A 330 10.05 -10.26 -20.03
C GLY A 330 11.57 -10.20 -19.95
N ARG A 331 12.15 -9.57 -18.90
CA ARG A 331 13.61 -9.38 -18.81
C ARG A 331 14.31 -10.23 -17.76
N ILE A 332 13.57 -10.68 -16.74
CA ILE A 332 14.18 -11.42 -15.65
C ILE A 332 14.14 -12.92 -15.95
N PRO A 333 15.30 -13.59 -16.02
CA PRO A 333 15.36 -15.04 -16.23
C PRO A 333 14.54 -15.80 -15.20
N VAL A 334 13.80 -16.83 -15.63
CA VAL A 334 12.88 -17.59 -14.76
C VAL A 334 13.49 -18.01 -13.42
N PRO A 335 14.74 -18.53 -13.34
CA PRO A 335 15.34 -18.93 -12.06
C PRO A 335 15.62 -17.79 -11.09
N LEU A 336 15.69 -16.54 -11.58
CA LEU A 336 15.99 -15.36 -10.79
C LEU A 336 14.74 -14.51 -10.48
N ARG A 337 13.61 -14.74 -11.17
CA ARG A 337 12.39 -13.92 -11.07
C ARG A 337 11.97 -13.64 -9.61
N ALA A 338 11.81 -14.68 -8.81
CA ALA A 338 11.38 -14.54 -7.42
C ALA A 338 12.37 -13.72 -6.57
N ARG A 339 13.68 -13.86 -6.82
CA ARG A 339 14.73 -13.14 -6.08
C ARG A 339 14.80 -11.67 -6.48
N VAL A 340 14.71 -11.38 -7.78
CA VAL A 340 14.79 -10.02 -8.31
C VAL A 340 13.52 -9.24 -7.99
N ILE A 341 12.33 -9.82 -8.23
CA ILE A 341 11.05 -9.19 -7.87
C ILE A 341 10.97 -8.96 -6.36
N GLY A 342 11.41 -9.92 -5.55
CA GLY A 342 11.49 -9.75 -4.09
C GLY A 342 12.42 -8.61 -3.68
N ALA A 343 13.58 -8.47 -4.32
CA ALA A 343 14.51 -7.36 -4.07
C ALA A 343 13.93 -6.00 -4.50
N MET A 344 13.25 -5.94 -5.66
CA MET A 344 12.55 -4.73 -6.12
C MET A 344 11.44 -4.32 -5.15
N THR A 345 10.63 -5.28 -4.69
CA THR A 345 9.56 -5.03 -3.72
C THR A 345 10.12 -4.54 -2.38
N ALA A 346 11.18 -5.17 -1.88
CA ALA A 346 11.85 -4.72 -0.65
C ALA A 346 12.41 -3.30 -0.80
N ALA A 347 13.05 -2.99 -1.92
CA ALA A 347 13.52 -1.64 -2.22
C ALA A 347 12.35 -0.65 -2.31
N ALA A 348 11.29 -1.00 -3.02
CA ALA A 348 10.09 -0.16 -3.18
C ALA A 348 9.46 0.26 -1.84
N TYR A 349 9.42 -0.66 -0.87
CA TYR A 349 8.88 -0.37 0.46
C TYR A 349 9.86 0.33 1.38
N ALA A 350 11.18 0.18 1.18
CA ALA A 350 12.19 0.77 2.05
C ALA A 350 12.14 2.30 2.13
N GLY A 351 11.67 2.98 1.07
CA GLY A 351 11.50 4.43 1.05
C GLY A 351 10.25 4.94 1.79
N MET A 352 9.22 4.11 1.93
CA MET A 352 7.92 4.54 2.46
C MET A 352 7.99 5.18 3.87
N PRO A 353 8.74 4.62 4.84
CA PRO A 353 8.81 5.21 6.18
C PRO A 353 9.36 6.65 6.18
N LEU A 354 10.29 6.93 5.28
CA LEU A 354 10.88 8.28 5.19
C LEU A 354 9.91 9.30 4.59
N GLY A 355 8.93 8.87 3.79
CA GLY A 355 8.00 9.76 3.11
C GLY A 355 7.16 10.60 4.07
N GLY A 356 6.58 9.97 5.08
CA GLY A 356 5.82 10.68 6.12
C GLY A 356 6.67 11.62 6.94
N LEU A 357 7.88 11.20 7.35
CA LEU A 357 8.83 12.05 8.08
C LEU A 357 9.22 13.29 7.28
N LEU A 358 9.58 13.10 6.00
CA LEU A 358 9.94 14.22 5.13
C LEU A 358 8.77 15.18 4.92
N ALA A 359 7.58 14.65 4.65
CA ALA A 359 6.39 15.46 4.47
C ALA A 359 6.05 16.29 5.73
N GLY A 360 6.06 15.64 6.91
CA GLY A 360 5.76 16.30 8.16
C GLY A 360 6.80 17.34 8.55
N SER A 361 8.10 17.00 8.42
CA SER A 361 9.21 17.91 8.76
C SER A 361 9.28 19.11 7.81
N LEU A 362 9.15 18.90 6.51
CA LEU A 362 9.11 19.99 5.53
C LEU A 362 7.92 20.92 5.78
N THR A 363 6.72 20.35 6.02
CA THR A 363 5.54 21.17 6.28
C THR A 363 5.71 22.03 7.54
N ALA A 364 6.36 21.53 8.57
CA ALA A 364 6.63 22.31 9.78
C ALA A 364 7.60 23.47 9.54
N VAL A 365 8.53 23.35 8.57
CA VAL A 365 9.55 24.38 8.29
C VAL A 365 9.08 25.40 7.26
N ILE A 366 8.49 24.92 6.14
CA ILE A 366 8.17 25.78 4.98
C ILE A 366 6.66 25.89 4.71
N GLY A 367 5.82 25.24 5.51
CA GLY A 367 4.36 25.24 5.33
C GLY A 367 3.85 24.24 4.30
N LEU A 368 2.53 24.00 4.32
CA LEU A 368 1.86 22.98 3.49
C LEU A 368 2.02 23.30 1.99
N GLY A 369 1.73 24.52 1.55
CA GLY A 369 1.77 24.90 0.14
C GLY A 369 3.15 24.73 -0.47
N ALA A 370 4.21 25.24 0.19
CA ALA A 370 5.58 25.08 -0.29
C ALA A 370 6.02 23.60 -0.33
N THR A 371 5.63 22.80 0.66
CA THR A 371 5.91 21.36 0.67
C THR A 371 5.24 20.65 -0.49
N LEU A 372 3.99 20.98 -0.81
CA LEU A 372 3.29 20.42 -1.98
C LEU A 372 4.01 20.79 -3.29
N PHE A 373 4.53 22.02 -3.44
CA PHE A 373 5.33 22.41 -4.61
C PHE A 373 6.65 21.64 -4.68
N VAL A 374 7.36 21.44 -3.57
CA VAL A 374 8.58 20.62 -3.52
C VAL A 374 8.28 19.18 -3.96
N PHE A 375 7.22 18.57 -3.41
CA PHE A 375 6.81 17.22 -3.81
C PHE A 375 6.45 17.16 -5.29
N THR A 376 5.72 18.15 -5.81
CA THR A 376 5.41 18.26 -7.24
C THR A 376 6.68 18.30 -8.10
N GLY A 377 7.67 19.09 -7.70
CA GLY A 377 8.96 19.18 -8.39
C GLY A 377 9.70 17.84 -8.39
N VAL A 378 9.72 17.12 -7.28
CA VAL A 378 10.36 15.80 -7.20
C VAL A 378 9.60 14.77 -8.05
N TYR A 379 8.25 14.77 -8.06
CA TYR A 379 7.46 13.93 -8.98
C TYR A 379 7.80 14.22 -10.44
N LEU A 380 7.93 15.50 -10.81
CA LEU A 380 8.31 15.90 -12.17
C LEU A 380 9.68 15.35 -12.53
N LEU A 381 10.69 15.56 -11.67
CA LEU A 381 12.06 15.11 -11.90
C LEU A 381 12.16 13.60 -12.06
N ILE A 382 11.50 12.83 -11.18
CA ILE A 382 11.55 11.36 -11.25
C ILE A 382 10.76 10.78 -12.44
N SER A 383 9.87 11.56 -13.03
CA SER A 383 9.12 11.15 -14.23
C SER A 383 9.90 11.34 -15.54
N VAL A 384 11.04 12.03 -15.53
CA VAL A 384 11.85 12.33 -16.73
C VAL A 384 12.57 11.12 -17.36
N PRO A 385 13.09 10.13 -16.58
CA PRO A 385 13.92 9.05 -17.14
C PRO A 385 13.34 8.31 -18.35
N PRO A 386 12.05 7.94 -18.42
CA PRO A 386 11.49 7.25 -19.58
C PRO A 386 11.60 8.06 -20.89
N PHE A 387 11.63 9.39 -20.81
CA PHE A 387 11.69 10.26 -21.98
C PHE A 387 13.13 10.49 -22.45
N VAL A 388 14.13 10.56 -21.54
CA VAL A 388 15.49 11.02 -21.81
C VAL A 388 16.52 9.89 -21.81
N CYS A 389 16.40 8.92 -20.87
CA CYS A 389 17.43 7.90 -20.70
C CYS A 389 17.39 6.84 -21.79
N ARG A 390 18.58 6.55 -22.37
CA ARG A 390 18.73 5.56 -23.46
C ARG A 390 18.29 4.15 -23.06
N ALA A 391 18.46 3.75 -21.80
CA ALA A 391 18.03 2.45 -21.30
C ALA A 391 16.54 2.19 -21.50
N TRP A 392 15.69 3.23 -21.41
CA TRP A 392 14.26 3.11 -21.61
C TRP A 392 13.83 2.84 -23.05
N ARG A 393 14.68 3.16 -24.04
CA ARG A 393 14.43 2.83 -25.46
C ARG A 393 14.43 1.33 -25.73
N GLU A 394 14.97 0.55 -24.80
CA GLU A 394 14.92 -0.91 -24.89
C GLU A 394 13.49 -1.49 -24.73
N LEU A 395 12.57 -0.74 -24.13
CA LEU A 395 11.16 -1.10 -24.07
C LEU A 395 10.43 -1.01 -25.42
N ASP A 396 10.95 -0.22 -26.34
CA ASP A 396 10.37 -0.06 -27.67
C ASP A 396 10.82 -1.18 -28.64
N ARG A 397 11.80 -2.03 -28.23
CA ARG A 397 12.27 -3.17 -29.01
C ARG A 397 11.35 -4.38 -28.84
N PRO A 398 11.05 -5.12 -29.93
CA PRO A 398 10.33 -6.37 -29.79
C PRO A 398 11.07 -7.27 -28.79
N GLN A 399 10.37 -7.75 -27.77
CA GLN A 399 10.94 -8.78 -26.90
C GLN A 399 11.13 -10.03 -27.74
N PRO A 400 12.29 -10.73 -27.66
CA PRO A 400 12.43 -12.01 -28.33
C PRO A 400 11.30 -12.91 -27.81
N ALA A 401 10.49 -13.40 -28.77
CA ALA A 401 9.52 -14.43 -28.47
C ALA A 401 10.27 -15.59 -27.80
N ASP A 402 9.73 -16.05 -26.66
CA ASP A 402 10.33 -17.10 -25.85
C ASP A 402 10.82 -18.26 -26.73
N VAL A 403 12.11 -18.56 -26.67
CA VAL A 403 12.70 -19.85 -27.08
C VAL A 403 12.64 -20.79 -25.90
#